data_5c325a701651eec1e194f79ea528a79f
#
_entry.id   5c325a701651eec1e194f79ea528a79f
#
_cell.length_a   1.000
_cell.length_b   1.000
_cell.length_c   1.000
_cell.angle_alpha   90.00
_cell.angle_beta   90.00
_cell.angle_gamma   90.00
#
_symmetry.space_group_name_H-M   'P 1'
#
loop_
_entity.id
_entity.type
_entity.pdbx_description
1 polymer ?
#
loop_
_entity_poly.entity_id
_entity_poly.type
_entity_poly.pdbx_seq_one_letter_code
_entity_poly.pdbx_strand_id
1 'polypeptide(L)'
;MRISAKTDYALRAAIELASLGTSDPVKGEAIATAQGIPLRFLENILGDLRNAGVVESRRGVEGGYLLARPANEITLADVIRAVDGPLANVAGTRPNLLEYHGSTEKLREIWVGVRAALRSVLEETTLADMAEKKLPKHIEKMVADRDAWEVRI
;
A
#
# COMPACT_ATOMS: atom_id res chain seq x y z
N MET A 1 -7.04 -11.80 -8.88
CA MET A 1 -6.31 -10.57 -8.54
C MET A 1 -5.17 -10.93 -7.60
N ARG A 2 -3.96 -10.43 -7.81
CA ARG A 2 -2.80 -10.75 -6.95
C ARG A 2 -2.19 -9.48 -6.39
N ILE A 3 -1.82 -9.51 -5.13
CA ILE A 3 -0.95 -8.50 -4.51
C ILE A 3 0.49 -9.00 -4.69
N SER A 4 1.36 -8.16 -5.26
CA SER A 4 2.75 -8.55 -5.53
C SER A 4 3.57 -8.60 -4.23
N ALA A 5 4.66 -9.37 -4.23
CA ALA A 5 5.60 -9.35 -3.11
C ALA A 5 6.19 -7.94 -2.91
N LYS A 6 6.39 -7.19 -4.00
CA LYS A 6 6.85 -5.80 -3.95
C LYS A 6 5.88 -4.91 -3.19
N THR A 7 4.57 -5.01 -3.48
CA THR A 7 3.52 -4.28 -2.76
C THR A 7 3.48 -4.64 -1.29
N ASP A 8 3.52 -5.94 -0.95
CA ASP A 8 3.53 -6.40 0.44
C ASP A 8 4.75 -5.86 1.19
N TYR A 9 5.94 -5.95 0.61
CA TYR A 9 7.16 -5.41 1.20
C TYR A 9 7.11 -3.89 1.38
N ALA A 10 6.56 -3.16 0.41
CA ALA A 10 6.42 -1.71 0.50
C ALA A 10 5.49 -1.29 1.65
N LEU A 11 4.35 -1.96 1.79
CA LEU A 11 3.43 -1.73 2.91
C LEU A 11 4.09 -2.03 4.24
N ARG A 12 4.77 -3.18 4.36
CA ARG A 12 5.46 -3.58 5.59
C ARG A 12 6.56 -2.58 5.97
N ALA A 13 7.35 -2.11 5.01
CA ALA A 13 8.39 -1.11 5.26
C ALA A 13 7.82 0.24 5.70
N ALA A 14 6.76 0.71 5.04
CA ALA A 14 6.12 1.98 5.38
C ALA A 14 5.43 1.91 6.77
N ILE A 15 4.78 0.81 7.10
CA ILE A 15 4.18 0.58 8.42
C ILE A 15 5.24 0.50 9.50
N GLU A 16 6.39 -0.15 9.24
CA GLU A 16 7.52 -0.19 10.17
C GLU A 16 8.02 1.22 10.50
N LEU A 17 8.24 2.06 9.50
CA LEU A 17 8.62 3.47 9.71
C LEU A 17 7.57 4.23 10.52
N ALA A 18 6.29 4.01 10.24
CA ALA A 18 5.20 4.64 10.99
C ALA A 18 5.18 4.19 12.46
N SER A 19 5.39 2.90 12.72
CA SER A 19 5.34 2.34 14.08
C SER A 19 6.54 2.74 14.94
N LEU A 20 7.70 3.01 14.35
CA LEU A 20 8.85 3.54 15.08
C LEU A 20 8.62 4.97 15.58
N GLY A 21 7.83 5.78 14.86
CA GLY A 21 7.42 7.12 15.29
C GLY A 21 8.59 8.08 15.59
N THR A 22 9.78 7.79 15.06
CA THR A 22 10.98 8.57 15.32
C THR A 22 11.14 9.72 14.33
N SER A 23 11.73 10.82 14.78
CA SER A 23 12.20 11.91 13.92
C SER A 23 13.62 11.65 13.36
N ASP A 24 14.29 10.62 13.85
CA ASP A 24 15.61 10.22 13.37
C ASP A 24 15.49 9.26 12.20
N PRO A 25 16.38 9.38 11.19
CA PRO A 25 16.39 8.46 10.06
C PRO A 25 16.65 7.02 10.47
N VAL A 26 15.95 6.09 9.84
CA VAL A 26 16.07 4.65 10.08
C VAL A 26 16.85 4.02 8.94
N LYS A 27 17.88 3.25 9.26
CA LYS A 27 18.68 2.54 8.26
C LYS A 27 17.84 1.49 7.52
N GLY A 28 18.06 1.37 6.21
CA GLY A 28 17.40 0.36 5.40
C GLY A 28 17.63 -1.06 5.92
N GLU A 29 18.83 -1.36 6.42
CA GLU A 29 19.16 -2.65 7.05
C GLU A 29 18.29 -2.96 8.28
N ALA A 30 17.98 -1.95 9.09
CA ALA A 30 17.12 -2.13 10.26
C ALA A 30 15.68 -2.46 9.84
N ILE A 31 15.15 -1.81 8.84
CA ILE A 31 13.82 -2.10 8.28
C ILE A 31 13.80 -3.51 7.67
N ALA A 32 14.82 -3.85 6.88
CA ALA A 32 14.95 -5.16 6.24
C ALA A 32 14.96 -6.28 7.28
N THR A 33 15.74 -6.14 8.34
CA THR A 33 15.83 -7.12 9.44
C THR A 33 14.51 -7.23 10.20
N ALA A 34 13.89 -6.10 10.56
CA ALA A 34 12.63 -6.07 11.32
C ALA A 34 11.50 -6.78 10.56
N GLN A 35 11.44 -6.62 9.25
CA GLN A 35 10.36 -7.14 8.41
C GLN A 35 10.73 -8.40 7.60
N GLY A 36 11.96 -8.90 7.72
CA GLY A 36 12.41 -10.07 6.96
C GLY A 36 12.38 -9.84 5.44
N ILE A 37 12.73 -8.62 4.99
CA ILE A 37 12.76 -8.25 3.58
C ILE A 37 14.21 -8.31 3.08
N PRO A 38 14.49 -8.94 1.92
CA PRO A 38 15.82 -8.89 1.33
C PRO A 38 16.24 -7.44 1.07
N LEU A 39 17.40 -7.02 1.61
CA LEU A 39 17.85 -5.62 1.59
C LEU A 39 17.86 -5.01 0.18
N ARG A 40 18.33 -5.74 -0.80
CA ARG A 40 18.41 -5.27 -2.19
C ARG A 40 17.04 -4.94 -2.78
N PHE A 41 16.03 -5.76 -2.46
CA PHE A 41 14.64 -5.49 -2.84
C PHE A 41 14.11 -4.25 -2.12
N LEU A 42 14.39 -4.15 -0.82
CA LEU A 42 13.94 -3.02 -0.02
C LEU A 42 14.52 -1.70 -0.51
N GLU A 43 15.78 -1.65 -0.90
CA GLU A 43 16.43 -0.44 -1.42
C GLU A 43 15.71 0.10 -2.67
N ASN A 44 15.32 -0.78 -3.59
CA ASN A 44 14.54 -0.40 -4.77
C ASN A 44 13.14 0.12 -4.38
N ILE A 45 12.48 -0.56 -3.45
CA ILE A 45 11.16 -0.16 -2.94
C ILE A 45 11.23 1.22 -2.25
N LEU A 46 12.22 1.43 -1.40
CA LEU A 46 12.43 2.72 -0.72
C LEU A 46 12.73 3.84 -1.74
N GLY A 47 13.41 3.53 -2.83
CA GLY A 47 13.60 4.44 -3.97
C GLY A 47 12.28 4.86 -4.60
N ASP A 48 11.39 3.91 -4.88
CA ASP A 48 10.06 4.20 -5.43
C ASP A 48 9.19 5.01 -4.45
N LEU A 49 9.21 4.64 -3.17
CA LEU A 49 8.48 5.37 -2.13
C LEU A 49 8.99 6.80 -1.95
N ARG A 50 10.31 7.02 -2.07
CA ARG A 50 10.91 8.34 -2.04
C ARG A 50 10.50 9.18 -3.25
N ASN A 51 10.55 8.61 -4.44
CA ASN A 51 10.15 9.30 -5.66
C ASN A 51 8.67 9.70 -5.65
N ALA A 52 7.83 8.94 -4.97
CA ALA A 52 6.41 9.23 -4.80
C ALA A 52 6.09 10.14 -3.60
N GLY A 53 7.09 10.57 -2.83
CA GLY A 53 6.88 11.45 -1.67
C GLY A 53 6.25 10.77 -0.46
N VAL A 54 6.34 9.44 -0.35
CA VAL A 54 5.91 8.67 0.82
C VAL A 54 6.99 8.65 1.89
N VAL A 55 8.24 8.48 1.47
CA VAL A 55 9.41 8.56 2.36
C VAL A 55 10.38 9.62 1.87
N GLU A 56 11.23 10.09 2.76
CA GLU A 56 12.41 10.89 2.46
C GLU A 56 13.66 10.16 2.91
N SER A 57 14.81 10.48 2.32
CA SER A 57 16.09 9.91 2.69
C SER A 57 17.05 11.01 3.12
N ARG A 58 17.88 10.71 4.12
CA ARG A 58 19.00 11.57 4.55
C ARG A 58 20.29 10.81 4.38
N ARG A 59 21.28 11.50 3.82
CA ARG A 59 22.63 10.95 3.59
C ARG A 59 23.48 11.01 4.86
N GLY A 60 24.57 10.24 4.86
CA GLY A 60 25.61 10.25 5.89
C GLY A 60 25.51 9.10 6.88
N VAL A 61 26.43 9.10 7.87
CA VAL A 61 26.51 8.07 8.90
C VAL A 61 25.23 7.99 9.73
N GLU A 62 24.64 9.15 10.05
CA GLU A 62 23.35 9.29 10.76
C GLU A 62 22.16 9.32 9.79
N GLY A 63 22.37 8.99 8.53
CA GLY A 63 21.33 8.99 7.51
C GLY A 63 20.45 7.76 7.55
N GLY A 64 19.47 7.71 6.69
CA GLY A 64 18.49 6.64 6.54
C GLY A 64 17.20 7.17 5.94
N TYR A 65 16.09 6.57 6.35
CA TYR A 65 14.76 6.85 5.81
C TYR A 65 13.79 7.30 6.89
N LEU A 66 12.90 8.21 6.52
CA LEU A 66 11.80 8.73 7.34
C LEU A 66 10.53 8.78 6.50
N LEU A 67 9.36 8.81 7.13
CA LEU A 67 8.14 9.21 6.43
C LEU A 67 8.26 10.68 5.98
N ALA A 68 7.90 10.97 4.75
CA ALA A 68 7.94 12.32 4.19
C ALA A 68 6.78 13.21 4.67
N ARG A 69 5.72 12.59 5.19
CA ARG A 69 4.51 13.22 5.71
C ARG A 69 4.06 12.51 6.99
N PRO A 70 3.19 13.12 7.82
CA PRO A 70 2.61 12.44 8.97
C PRO A 70 1.95 11.11 8.59
N ALA A 71 2.11 10.07 9.42
CA ALA A 71 1.58 8.73 9.16
C ALA A 71 0.05 8.71 8.94
N ASN A 72 -0.69 9.63 9.57
CA ASN A 72 -2.14 9.77 9.39
C ASN A 72 -2.55 10.46 8.08
N GLU A 73 -1.60 10.96 7.31
CA GLU A 73 -1.82 11.57 5.99
C GLU A 73 -1.35 10.66 4.84
N ILE A 74 -0.82 9.49 5.15
CA ILE A 74 -0.38 8.50 4.16
C ILE A 74 -1.29 7.30 4.25
N THR A 75 -1.99 6.99 3.16
CA THR A 75 -2.87 5.83 3.07
C THR A 75 -2.13 4.60 2.55
N LEU A 76 -2.70 3.41 2.77
CA LEU A 76 -2.18 2.19 2.14
C LEU A 76 -2.24 2.29 0.60
N ALA A 77 -3.24 3.00 0.07
CA ALA A 77 -3.35 3.24 -1.36
C ALA A 77 -2.18 4.09 -1.92
N ASP A 78 -1.69 5.08 -1.16
CA ASP A 78 -0.53 5.89 -1.55
C ASP A 78 0.72 5.04 -1.71
N VAL A 79 0.96 4.13 -0.77
CA VAL A 79 2.08 3.19 -0.81
C VAL A 79 1.98 2.26 -2.02
N ILE A 80 0.80 1.70 -2.27
CA ILE A 80 0.58 0.79 -3.42
C ILE A 80 0.79 1.53 -4.73
N ARG A 81 0.24 2.73 -4.88
CA ARG A 81 0.42 3.55 -6.08
C ARG A 81 1.88 3.90 -6.35
N ALA A 82 2.67 4.07 -5.31
CA ALA A 82 4.09 4.37 -5.43
C ALA A 82 4.89 3.24 -6.09
N VAL A 83 4.52 1.99 -5.84
CA VAL A 83 5.29 0.82 -6.29
C VAL A 83 4.65 0.05 -7.45
N ASP A 84 3.33 0.03 -7.54
CA ASP A 84 2.57 -0.74 -8.54
C ASP A 84 1.70 0.15 -9.45
N GLY A 85 1.62 1.45 -9.18
CA GLY A 85 0.78 2.37 -9.94
C GLY A 85 -0.71 2.33 -9.54
N PRO A 86 -1.60 2.79 -10.42
CA PRO A 86 -3.02 2.93 -10.11
C PRO A 86 -3.70 1.62 -9.70
N LEU A 87 -4.61 1.71 -8.72
CA LEU A 87 -5.41 0.56 -8.28
C LEU A 87 -6.32 0.03 -9.41
N ALA A 88 -6.44 -1.30 -9.48
CA ALA A 88 -7.35 -2.00 -10.38
C ALA A 88 -7.19 -1.67 -11.88
N ASN A 89 -5.96 -1.73 -12.37
CA ASN A 89 -5.73 -1.68 -13.81
C ASN A 89 -6.15 -3.00 -14.50
N VAL A 90 -6.73 -2.87 -15.67
CA VAL A 90 -7.03 -3.99 -16.58
C VAL A 90 -6.15 -3.85 -17.81
N ALA A 91 -5.21 -4.75 -17.99
CA ALA A 91 -4.22 -4.72 -19.09
C ALA A 91 -3.53 -3.34 -19.24
N GLY A 92 -3.18 -2.70 -18.11
CA GLY A 92 -2.53 -1.38 -18.09
C GLY A 92 -3.47 -0.19 -18.24
N THR A 93 -4.76 -0.42 -18.51
CA THR A 93 -5.75 0.64 -18.70
C THR A 93 -6.58 0.86 -17.44
N ARG A 94 -6.86 2.12 -17.10
CA ARG A 94 -7.73 2.46 -15.97
C ARG A 94 -9.17 2.03 -16.24
N PRO A 95 -9.91 1.47 -15.26
CA PRO A 95 -11.26 0.97 -15.44
C PRO A 95 -12.24 1.92 -16.14
N ASN A 96 -12.18 3.20 -15.85
CA ASN A 96 -13.05 4.21 -16.44
C ASN A 96 -12.76 4.54 -17.92
N LEU A 97 -11.62 4.09 -18.42
CA LEU A 97 -11.20 4.29 -19.82
C LEU A 97 -11.39 3.03 -20.68
N LEU A 98 -11.87 1.95 -20.08
CA LEU A 98 -12.14 0.70 -20.79
C LEU A 98 -13.39 0.83 -21.67
N GLU A 99 -13.32 0.25 -22.85
CA GLU A 99 -14.44 0.18 -23.79
C GLU A 99 -14.78 -1.28 -24.05
N TYR A 100 -16.06 -1.61 -23.92
CA TYR A 100 -16.61 -2.94 -24.17
C TYR A 100 -17.89 -2.81 -25.00
N HIS A 101 -18.15 -3.80 -25.82
CA HIS A 101 -19.27 -3.76 -26.77
C HIS A 101 -20.12 -5.03 -26.70
N GLY A 102 -21.37 -4.93 -27.11
CA GLY A 102 -22.29 -6.06 -27.21
C GLY A 102 -22.53 -6.70 -25.83
N SER A 103 -22.39 -8.03 -25.76
CA SER A 103 -22.65 -8.80 -24.53
C SER A 103 -21.75 -8.46 -23.34
N THR A 104 -20.64 -7.76 -23.58
CA THR A 104 -19.67 -7.38 -22.54
C THR A 104 -19.78 -5.92 -22.09
N GLU A 105 -20.77 -5.17 -22.62
CA GLU A 105 -20.93 -3.73 -22.39
C GLU A 105 -20.86 -3.33 -20.91
N LYS A 106 -21.43 -4.12 -20.01
CA LYS A 106 -21.47 -3.84 -18.57
C LYS A 106 -20.19 -4.17 -17.78
N LEU A 107 -19.19 -4.76 -18.44
CA LEU A 107 -17.97 -5.17 -17.77
C LEU A 107 -17.15 -3.99 -17.24
N ARG A 108 -17.21 -2.84 -17.91
CA ARG A 108 -16.56 -1.61 -17.43
C ARG A 108 -17.05 -1.20 -16.04
N GLU A 109 -18.36 -1.20 -15.83
CA GLU A 109 -18.97 -0.83 -14.56
C GLU A 109 -18.55 -1.79 -13.44
N ILE A 110 -18.39 -3.08 -13.75
CA ILE A 110 -17.86 -4.06 -12.79
C ILE A 110 -16.44 -3.70 -12.38
N TRP A 111 -15.56 -3.36 -13.32
CA TRP A 111 -14.19 -2.96 -12.99
C TRP A 111 -14.11 -1.64 -12.22
N VAL A 112 -15.00 -0.70 -12.53
CA VAL A 112 -15.16 0.53 -11.74
C VAL A 112 -15.60 0.20 -10.31
N GLY A 113 -16.55 -0.73 -10.15
CA GLY A 113 -17.01 -1.23 -8.84
C GLY A 113 -15.89 -1.89 -8.04
N VAL A 114 -15.08 -2.75 -8.66
CA VAL A 114 -13.91 -3.37 -8.02
C VAL A 114 -12.94 -2.30 -7.53
N ARG A 115 -12.64 -1.28 -8.36
CA ARG A 115 -11.79 -0.16 -7.94
C ARG A 115 -12.38 0.60 -6.76
N ALA A 116 -13.68 0.86 -6.76
CA ALA A 116 -14.35 1.53 -5.65
C ALA A 116 -14.25 0.73 -4.35
N ALA A 117 -14.44 -0.59 -4.40
CA ALA A 117 -14.26 -1.48 -3.26
C ALA A 117 -12.82 -1.49 -2.73
N LEU A 118 -11.82 -1.52 -3.62
CA LEU A 118 -10.41 -1.40 -3.21
C LEU A 118 -10.12 -0.05 -2.54
N ARG A 119 -10.66 1.04 -3.08
CA ARG A 119 -10.50 2.38 -2.50
C ARG A 119 -11.12 2.49 -1.11
N SER A 120 -12.31 1.93 -0.90
CA SER A 120 -12.97 1.97 0.41
C SER A 120 -12.18 1.28 1.52
N VAL A 121 -11.27 0.38 1.16
CA VAL A 121 -10.35 -0.27 2.12
C VAL A 121 -9.02 0.49 2.19
N LEU A 122 -8.40 0.73 1.04
CA LEU A 122 -7.00 1.15 0.97
C LEU A 122 -6.80 2.67 1.10
N GLU A 123 -7.76 3.48 0.66
CA GLU A 123 -7.69 4.95 0.83
C GLU A 123 -8.18 5.40 2.21
N GLU A 124 -8.98 4.59 2.89
CA GLU A 124 -9.51 4.91 4.21
C GLU A 124 -8.67 4.33 5.36
N THR A 125 -7.64 3.56 5.07
CA THR A 125 -6.70 3.03 6.05
C THR A 125 -5.36 3.75 5.92
N THR A 126 -4.91 4.37 7.00
CA THR A 126 -3.65 5.11 7.07
C THR A 126 -2.50 4.28 7.65
N LEU A 127 -1.26 4.73 7.45
CA LEU A 127 -0.12 4.13 8.14
C LEU A 127 -0.22 4.31 9.66
N ALA A 128 -0.83 5.40 10.14
CA ALA A 128 -1.07 5.61 11.57
C ALA A 128 -2.02 4.54 12.14
N ASP A 129 -3.11 4.23 11.44
CA ASP A 129 -4.03 3.15 11.84
C ASP A 129 -3.28 1.83 12.02
N MET A 130 -2.44 1.48 11.06
CA MET A 130 -1.65 0.24 11.08
C MET A 130 -0.61 0.25 12.22
N ALA A 131 0.07 1.37 12.43
CA ALA A 131 1.05 1.52 13.49
C ALA A 131 0.41 1.42 14.90
N GLU A 132 -0.80 1.94 15.05
CA GLU A 132 -1.59 1.86 16.29
C GLU A 132 -2.34 0.52 16.43
N LYS A 133 -2.25 -0.35 15.45
CA LYS A 133 -2.99 -1.64 15.38
C LYS A 133 -4.50 -1.46 15.51
N LYS A 134 -5.01 -0.40 14.91
CA LYS A 134 -6.43 -0.09 14.83
C LYS A 134 -6.92 -0.21 13.41
N LEU A 135 -8.07 -0.83 13.22
CA LEU A 135 -8.73 -0.84 11.93
C LEU A 135 -9.84 0.22 11.89
N PRO A 136 -10.06 0.87 10.73
CA PRO A 136 -11.29 1.63 10.52
C PRO A 136 -12.53 0.77 10.79
N LYS A 137 -13.56 1.36 11.39
CA LYS A 137 -14.76 0.62 11.84
C LYS A 137 -15.42 -0.22 10.73
N HIS A 138 -15.47 0.29 9.51
CA HIS A 138 -16.05 -0.46 8.40
C HIS A 138 -15.19 -1.68 8.02
N ILE A 139 -13.86 -1.59 8.14
CA ILE A 139 -12.95 -2.72 7.91
C ILE A 139 -13.11 -3.74 9.04
N GLU A 140 -13.18 -3.30 10.30
CA GLU A 140 -13.48 -4.20 11.43
C GLU A 140 -14.75 -5.02 11.18
N LYS A 141 -15.81 -4.36 10.70
CA LYS A 141 -17.07 -5.01 10.35
C LYS A 141 -16.91 -6.02 9.21
N MET A 142 -16.15 -5.68 8.16
CA MET A 142 -15.89 -6.57 7.04
C MET A 142 -15.15 -7.85 7.46
N VAL A 143 -14.11 -7.72 8.31
CA VAL A 143 -13.31 -8.86 8.75
C VAL A 143 -13.94 -9.63 9.92
N ALA A 144 -14.96 -9.08 10.58
CA ALA A 144 -15.76 -9.78 11.58
C ALA A 144 -16.68 -10.85 10.94
N ASP A 145 -16.96 -10.72 9.66
CA ASP A 145 -17.71 -11.74 8.92
C ASP A 145 -16.82 -12.98 8.70
N ARG A 146 -17.24 -14.13 9.22
CA ARG A 146 -16.50 -15.40 9.06
C ARG A 146 -16.30 -15.78 7.60
N ASP A 147 -17.26 -15.46 6.73
CA ASP A 147 -17.20 -15.72 5.30
C ASP A 147 -16.03 -15.00 4.59
N ALA A 148 -15.58 -13.85 5.14
CA ALA A 148 -14.41 -13.13 4.63
C ALA A 148 -13.10 -13.93 4.75
N TRP A 149 -13.05 -14.91 5.65
CA TRP A 149 -11.88 -15.75 5.90
C TRP A 149 -11.92 -17.09 5.15
N GLU A 150 -13.07 -17.42 4.58
CA GLU A 150 -13.26 -18.68 3.84
C GLU A 150 -12.61 -18.61 2.46
N VAL A 151 -11.87 -19.66 2.12
CA VAL A 151 -11.31 -19.81 0.77
C VAL A 151 -12.40 -20.39 -0.14
N ARG A 152 -12.82 -19.58 -1.10
CA ARG A 152 -13.73 -20.02 -2.17
C ARG A 152 -12.91 -20.37 -3.42
N ILE A 153 -12.98 -21.61 -3.85
CA ILE A 153 -12.31 -22.13 -5.04
C ILE A 153 -13.32 -22.20 -6.19
#